data_a3b09757165b266608c6232f083a274c
#
_entry.id   a3b09757165b266608c6232f083a274c
#
_cell.length_a   1.000
_cell.length_b   1.000
_cell.length_c   1.000
_cell.angle_alpha   90.00
_cell.angle_beta   90.00
_cell.angle_gamma   90.00
#
_symmetry.space_group_name_H-M   'P 1'
#
loop_
_entity.id
_entity.type
_entity.pdbx_description
1 polymer ?
#
loop_
_entity_poly.entity_id
_entity_poly.type
_entity_poly.pdbx_seq_one_letter_code
_entity_poly.pdbx_strand_id
1 'polypeptide(L)'
;MRGIELPAQLLIVCLLLHLRFVGLVFSAPVFTSVMAPAPVRYLFAALLTFSAAGALGGAEVPLLYFDSVFSIALLGVREVLIGVALGFLSALPLVALRVAGEQVGTVIGFSMAQVLDPTTQTESSIIGQLEFLVGLWFYYHWNGHLLMIQAVMESVRLAPVGRLLPFPPDLIEVGTWLQDLFILAMRITLPFFCSLVLADVGLGFLARTVPQMNIFVLGLPIKVALGFMVLAAVLPLTVDLIYTQFERWIEFALEGVLPWSAAP
;
A
#
# COMPACT_ATOMS: atom_id res chain seq x y z
N MET A 1 -4.04 46.85 -10.67
CA MET A 1 -3.62 45.91 -9.58
C MET A 1 -3.76 44.41 -9.94
N ARG A 2 -3.90 44.04 -11.22
CA ARG A 2 -4.03 42.62 -11.67
C ARG A 2 -2.70 41.85 -11.80
N GLY A 3 -1.56 42.53 -11.74
CA GLY A 3 -0.26 41.89 -12.03
C GLY A 3 0.42 41.16 -10.84
N ILE A 4 -0.05 41.32 -9.61
CA ILE A 4 0.53 40.72 -8.40
C ILE A 4 -0.31 39.49 -7.94
N GLU A 5 -1.59 39.43 -8.33
CA GLU A 5 -2.49 38.33 -7.91
C GLU A 5 -2.19 37.01 -8.64
N LEU A 6 -1.81 37.05 -9.92
CA LEU A 6 -1.47 35.87 -10.71
C LEU A 6 -0.29 35.04 -10.14
N PRO A 7 0.85 35.65 -9.74
CA PRO A 7 1.95 34.85 -9.15
C PRO A 7 1.60 34.29 -7.78
N ALA A 8 0.79 34.98 -6.97
CA ALA A 8 0.37 34.49 -5.66
C ALA A 8 -0.58 33.29 -5.78
N GLN A 9 -1.54 33.35 -6.70
CA GLN A 9 -2.45 32.23 -6.98
C GLN A 9 -1.71 31.00 -7.48
N LEU A 10 -0.75 31.19 -8.39
CA LEU A 10 0.08 30.10 -8.90
C LEU A 10 0.90 29.43 -7.79
N LEU A 11 1.48 30.24 -6.88
CA LEU A 11 2.21 29.73 -5.73
C LEU A 11 1.33 28.88 -4.81
N ILE A 12 0.10 29.32 -4.54
CA ILE A 12 -0.82 28.57 -3.69
C ILE A 12 -1.24 27.26 -4.35
N VAL A 13 -1.54 27.27 -5.66
CA VAL A 13 -1.85 26.04 -6.40
C VAL A 13 -0.67 25.07 -6.39
N CYS A 14 0.55 25.55 -6.61
CA CYS A 14 1.75 24.72 -6.50
C CYS A 14 1.95 24.17 -5.08
N LEU A 15 1.67 24.95 -4.06
CA LEU A 15 1.74 24.50 -2.67
C LEU A 15 0.70 23.42 -2.38
N LEU A 16 -0.54 23.59 -2.81
CA LEU A 16 -1.60 22.62 -2.64
C LEU A 16 -1.29 21.31 -3.41
N LEU A 17 -0.81 21.42 -4.64
CA LEU A 17 -0.36 20.26 -5.42
C LEU A 17 0.82 19.55 -4.74
N HIS A 18 1.76 20.33 -4.15
CA HIS A 18 2.86 19.77 -3.37
C HIS A 18 2.35 18.96 -2.18
N LEU A 19 1.35 19.44 -1.46
CA LEU A 19 0.74 18.73 -0.34
C LEU A 19 0.11 17.41 -0.78
N ARG A 20 -0.50 17.32 -1.98
CA ARG A 20 -1.03 16.07 -2.55
C ARG A 20 0.09 15.08 -2.82
N PHE A 21 1.21 15.50 -3.43
CA PHE A 21 2.37 14.63 -3.64
C PHE A 21 3.06 14.23 -2.33
N VAL A 22 3.12 15.13 -1.34
CA VAL A 22 3.61 14.78 0.01
C VAL A 22 2.74 13.67 0.60
N GLY A 23 1.42 13.79 0.56
CA GLY A 23 0.50 12.75 1.01
C GLY A 23 0.80 11.40 0.36
N LEU A 24 0.97 11.36 -0.96
CA LEU A 24 1.33 10.13 -1.69
C LEU A 24 2.69 9.56 -1.26
N VAL A 25 3.75 10.38 -1.27
CA VAL A 25 5.12 9.92 -1.00
C VAL A 25 5.29 9.39 0.43
N PHE A 26 4.52 9.93 1.38
CA PHE A 26 4.59 9.48 2.77
C PHE A 26 3.67 8.30 3.10
N SER A 27 2.67 7.99 2.29
CA SER A 27 1.75 6.87 2.49
C SER A 27 2.06 5.66 1.61
N ALA A 28 2.58 5.85 0.40
CA ALA A 28 2.89 4.75 -0.50
C ALA A 28 4.14 3.98 -0.04
N PRO A 29 4.05 2.63 0.12
CA PRO A 29 5.13 1.82 0.68
C PRO A 29 6.37 1.79 -0.19
N VAL A 30 6.20 2.00 -1.49
CA VAL A 30 7.29 2.08 -2.47
C VAL A 30 8.28 3.19 -2.12
N PHE A 31 7.78 4.34 -1.67
CA PHE A 31 8.62 5.48 -1.29
C PHE A 31 9.02 5.43 0.19
N THR A 32 8.28 4.70 1.03
CA THR A 32 8.57 4.56 2.46
C THR A 32 9.46 3.36 2.77
N SER A 33 9.47 2.32 1.93
CA SER A 33 10.33 1.14 2.08
C SER A 33 11.81 1.44 1.88
N VAL A 34 12.14 2.49 1.13
CA VAL A 34 13.51 2.98 1.00
C VAL A 34 13.86 3.74 2.27
N MET A 35 15.02 3.45 2.89
CA MET A 35 15.55 4.17 4.07
C MET A 35 15.92 5.62 3.74
N ALA A 36 15.05 6.33 3.00
CA ALA A 36 15.26 7.72 2.66
C ALA A 36 14.84 8.62 3.84
N PRO A 37 15.72 9.52 4.30
CA PRO A 37 15.37 10.51 5.32
C PRO A 37 14.18 11.37 4.88
N ALA A 38 13.37 11.84 5.83
CA ALA A 38 12.21 12.68 5.55
C ALA A 38 12.52 13.88 4.61
N PRO A 39 13.64 14.61 4.75
CA PRO A 39 13.97 15.71 3.82
C PRO A 39 14.10 15.29 2.37
N VAL A 40 14.63 14.09 2.11
CA VAL A 40 14.76 13.54 0.74
C VAL A 40 13.38 13.25 0.15
N ARG A 41 12.45 12.72 0.93
CA ARG A 41 11.07 12.47 0.51
C ARG A 41 10.34 13.78 0.19
N TYR A 42 10.51 14.82 1.00
CA TYR A 42 9.96 16.16 0.72
C TYR A 42 10.55 16.75 -0.56
N LEU A 43 11.87 16.63 -0.77
CA LEU A 43 12.52 17.09 -1.99
C LEU A 43 11.99 16.34 -3.22
N PHE A 44 11.81 15.02 -3.11
CA PHE A 44 11.25 14.20 -4.17
C PHE A 44 9.80 14.62 -4.50
N ALA A 45 8.95 14.83 -3.49
CA ALA A 45 7.62 15.37 -3.69
C ALA A 45 7.63 16.76 -4.37
N ALA A 46 8.60 17.62 -4.03
CA ALA A 46 8.76 18.93 -4.67
C ALA A 46 9.16 18.80 -6.15
N LEU A 47 10.07 17.90 -6.49
CA LEU A 47 10.44 17.62 -7.88
C LEU A 47 9.27 17.09 -8.71
N LEU A 48 8.49 16.17 -8.14
CA LEU A 48 7.25 15.68 -8.78
C LEU A 48 6.24 16.81 -8.98
N THR A 49 6.08 17.68 -7.99
CA THR A 49 5.19 18.86 -8.08
C THR A 49 5.61 19.78 -9.21
N PHE A 50 6.90 20.09 -9.29
CA PHE A 50 7.44 20.96 -10.33
C PHE A 50 7.25 20.36 -11.73
N SER A 51 7.52 19.05 -11.87
CA SER A 51 7.29 18.31 -13.12
C SER A 51 5.81 18.31 -13.52
N ALA A 52 4.92 18.05 -12.54
CA ALA A 52 3.48 18.04 -12.74
C ALA A 52 2.92 19.44 -13.11
N ALA A 53 3.39 20.48 -12.43
CA ALA A 53 3.00 21.86 -12.74
C ALA A 53 3.41 22.27 -14.17
N GLY A 54 4.60 21.81 -14.61
CA GLY A 54 5.04 22.01 -16.00
C GLY A 54 4.19 21.27 -17.03
N ALA A 55 3.76 20.06 -16.72
CA ALA A 55 2.90 19.25 -17.59
C ALA A 55 1.44 19.76 -17.65
N LEU A 56 0.96 20.36 -16.56
CA LEU A 56 -0.35 21.00 -16.47
C LEU A 56 -0.36 22.41 -17.11
N GLY A 57 0.78 22.85 -17.66
CA GLY A 57 1.05 24.18 -18.16
C GLY A 57 -0.08 24.82 -18.95
N GLY A 58 -0.79 25.76 -18.33
CA GLY A 58 -1.88 26.53 -18.93
C GLY A 58 -3.29 26.01 -18.63
N ALA A 59 -3.47 24.93 -17.84
CA ALA A 59 -4.78 24.65 -17.27
C ALA A 59 -5.23 25.89 -16.49
N GLU A 60 -6.42 26.39 -16.78
CA GLU A 60 -6.99 27.54 -16.08
C GLU A 60 -6.87 27.30 -14.58
N VAL A 61 -5.99 28.08 -13.94
CA VAL A 61 -5.89 28.08 -12.47
C VAL A 61 -7.27 28.50 -11.99
N PRO A 62 -8.03 27.65 -11.26
CA PRO A 62 -9.34 28.04 -10.78
C PRO A 62 -9.19 29.35 -10.02
N LEU A 63 -10.04 30.32 -10.32
CA LEU A 63 -10.09 31.57 -9.56
C LEU A 63 -10.49 31.18 -8.14
N LEU A 64 -9.47 30.92 -7.30
CA LEU A 64 -9.64 30.54 -5.91
C LEU A 64 -10.01 31.80 -5.15
N TYR A 65 -11.27 31.89 -4.75
CA TYR A 65 -11.71 32.89 -3.80
C TYR A 65 -11.17 32.48 -2.41
N PHE A 66 -10.01 33.04 -2.06
CA PHE A 66 -9.42 32.85 -0.73
C PHE A 66 -10.01 33.91 0.22
N ASP A 67 -11.15 33.59 0.80
CA ASP A 67 -11.80 34.49 1.75
C ASP A 67 -11.08 34.50 3.11
N SER A 68 -10.30 33.45 3.43
CA SER A 68 -9.59 33.37 4.71
C SER A 68 -8.43 32.35 4.67
N VAL A 69 -7.48 32.53 5.59
CA VAL A 69 -6.39 31.59 5.86
C VAL A 69 -6.93 30.20 6.24
N PHE A 70 -8.08 30.17 6.90
CA PHE A 70 -8.75 28.92 7.28
C PHE A 70 -9.19 28.13 6.06
N SER A 71 -9.70 28.77 5.01
CA SER A 71 -10.08 28.10 3.76
C SER A 71 -8.87 27.45 3.07
N ILE A 72 -7.73 28.14 3.05
CA ILE A 72 -6.48 27.60 2.49
C ILE A 72 -6.00 26.37 3.30
N ALA A 73 -6.07 26.44 4.63
CA ALA A 73 -5.69 25.32 5.47
C ALA A 73 -6.59 24.09 5.25
N LEU A 74 -7.89 24.29 5.12
CA LEU A 74 -8.85 23.23 4.84
C LEU A 74 -8.59 22.58 3.46
N LEU A 75 -8.30 23.39 2.45
CA LEU A 75 -7.88 22.90 1.13
C LEU A 75 -6.59 22.09 1.22
N GLY A 76 -5.59 22.57 2.00
CA GLY A 76 -4.34 21.85 2.22
C GLY A 76 -4.56 20.47 2.86
N VAL A 77 -5.39 20.40 3.89
CA VAL A 77 -5.76 19.11 4.52
C VAL A 77 -6.41 18.17 3.51
N ARG A 78 -7.33 18.66 2.70
CA ARG A 78 -7.99 17.89 1.65
C ARG A 78 -6.98 17.33 0.64
N GLU A 79 -6.05 18.15 0.17
CA GLU A 79 -5.03 17.72 -0.79
C GLU A 79 -4.12 16.62 -0.21
N VAL A 80 -3.72 16.75 1.05
CA VAL A 80 -2.98 15.70 1.77
C VAL A 80 -3.80 14.42 1.85
N LEU A 81 -5.10 14.51 2.20
CA LEU A 81 -5.96 13.34 2.32
C LEU A 81 -6.13 12.60 0.99
N ILE A 82 -6.27 13.32 -0.13
CA ILE A 82 -6.32 12.71 -1.47
C ILE A 82 -5.01 11.96 -1.74
N GLY A 83 -3.86 12.59 -1.50
CA GLY A 83 -2.55 11.97 -1.68
C GLY A 83 -2.36 10.73 -0.80
N VAL A 84 -2.73 10.83 0.48
CA VAL A 84 -2.68 9.72 1.44
C VAL A 84 -3.59 8.57 1.00
N ALA A 85 -4.81 8.85 0.56
CA ALA A 85 -5.74 7.83 0.09
C ALA A 85 -5.19 7.05 -1.11
N LEU A 86 -4.66 7.75 -2.11
CA LEU A 86 -4.03 7.12 -3.27
C LEU A 86 -2.84 6.25 -2.87
N GLY A 87 -1.96 6.76 -2.00
CA GLY A 87 -0.80 6.02 -1.53
C GLY A 87 -1.18 4.82 -0.64
N PHE A 88 -2.19 4.98 0.21
CA PHE A 88 -2.71 3.89 1.05
C PHE A 88 -3.31 2.77 0.21
N LEU A 89 -4.15 3.08 -0.77
CA LEU A 89 -4.74 2.07 -1.66
C LEU A 89 -3.67 1.30 -2.43
N SER A 90 -2.62 1.98 -2.87
CA SER A 90 -1.49 1.32 -3.52
C SER A 90 -0.70 0.39 -2.58
N ALA A 91 -0.80 0.62 -1.28
CA ALA A 91 -0.13 -0.19 -0.27
C ALA A 91 -0.84 -1.52 -0.01
N LEU A 92 -2.17 -1.57 -0.19
CA LEU A 92 -2.99 -2.70 0.23
C LEU A 92 -2.54 -4.05 -0.33
N PRO A 93 -2.14 -4.21 -1.62
CA PRO A 93 -1.64 -5.49 -2.12
C PRO A 93 -0.37 -5.96 -1.40
N LEU A 94 0.54 -5.03 -1.13
CA LEU A 94 1.81 -5.33 -0.45
C LEU A 94 1.61 -5.64 1.03
N VAL A 95 0.65 -4.96 1.67
CA VAL A 95 0.25 -5.24 3.05
C VAL A 95 -0.41 -6.61 3.14
N ALA A 96 -1.27 -6.98 2.16
CA ALA A 96 -1.89 -8.30 2.11
C ALA A 96 -0.85 -9.43 2.02
N LEU A 97 0.21 -9.26 1.22
CA LEU A 97 1.34 -10.18 1.17
C LEU A 97 2.03 -10.33 2.51
N ARG A 98 2.33 -9.20 3.15
CA ARG A 98 2.98 -9.21 4.46
C ARG A 98 2.12 -9.95 5.49
N VAL A 99 0.82 -9.66 5.55
CA VAL A 99 -0.13 -10.33 6.43
C VAL A 99 -0.20 -11.84 6.12
N ALA A 100 -0.23 -12.22 4.84
CA ALA A 100 -0.21 -13.63 4.43
C ALA A 100 1.05 -14.32 4.92
N GLY A 101 2.22 -13.76 4.69
CA GLY A 101 3.50 -14.32 5.12
C GLY A 101 3.68 -14.36 6.64
N GLU A 102 3.11 -13.41 7.39
CA GLU A 102 3.07 -13.46 8.85
C GLU A 102 2.24 -14.64 9.36
N GLN A 103 1.07 -14.89 8.75
CA GLN A 103 0.24 -16.06 9.06
C GLN A 103 0.97 -17.37 8.72
N VAL A 104 1.59 -17.46 7.54
CA VAL A 104 2.39 -18.62 7.12
C VAL A 104 3.53 -18.87 8.12
N GLY A 105 4.28 -17.84 8.49
CA GLY A 105 5.37 -17.93 9.46
C GLY A 105 4.91 -18.45 10.84
N THR A 106 3.71 -18.05 11.27
CA THR A 106 3.11 -18.54 12.50
C THR A 106 2.79 -20.04 12.42
N VAL A 107 2.20 -20.50 11.31
CA VAL A 107 1.82 -21.92 11.12
C VAL A 107 3.04 -22.82 10.94
N ILE A 108 4.11 -22.34 10.30
CA ILE A 108 5.40 -23.04 10.20
C ILE A 108 6.02 -23.22 11.59
N GLY A 109 5.78 -22.25 12.52
CA GLY A 109 6.30 -22.28 13.88
C GLY A 109 7.46 -21.31 14.15
N PHE A 110 7.73 -20.35 13.25
CA PHE A 110 8.74 -19.32 13.50
C PHE A 110 8.40 -18.42 14.69
N SER A 111 7.13 -18.29 15.05
CA SER A 111 6.69 -17.61 16.27
C SER A 111 7.21 -18.27 17.57
N MET A 112 7.54 -19.56 17.54
CA MET A 112 8.15 -20.25 18.70
C MET A 112 9.54 -19.70 19.02
N ALA A 113 10.29 -19.23 18.01
CA ALA A 113 11.59 -18.60 18.25
C ALA A 113 11.47 -17.29 19.04
N GLN A 114 10.42 -16.52 18.82
CA GLN A 114 10.11 -15.28 19.56
C GLN A 114 9.73 -15.56 21.02
N VAL A 115 9.06 -16.69 21.28
CA VAL A 115 8.72 -17.12 22.65
C VAL A 115 9.97 -17.55 23.42
N LEU A 116 10.94 -18.16 22.72
CA LEU A 116 12.19 -18.65 23.32
C LEU A 116 13.19 -17.51 23.59
N ASP A 117 13.21 -16.50 22.77
CA ASP A 117 14.08 -15.32 22.94
C ASP A 117 13.30 -14.01 22.72
N PRO A 118 12.67 -13.48 23.79
CA PRO A 118 11.91 -12.23 23.71
C PRO A 118 12.81 -10.98 23.56
N THR A 119 14.14 -11.14 23.62
CA THR A 119 15.08 -10.01 23.41
C THR A 119 15.28 -9.69 21.93
N THR A 120 15.05 -10.64 21.05
CA THR A 120 15.00 -10.41 19.60
C THR A 120 13.63 -9.81 19.25
N GLN A 121 13.54 -8.49 19.32
CA GLN A 121 12.33 -7.71 18.96
C GLN A 121 12.07 -7.73 17.44
N THR A 122 12.19 -8.85 16.75
CA THR A 122 11.79 -8.99 15.35
C THR A 122 10.27 -9.16 15.30
N GLU A 123 9.56 -8.04 15.27
CA GLU A 123 8.09 -7.99 15.23
C GLU A 123 7.49 -8.63 13.97
N SER A 124 8.28 -8.91 12.94
CA SER A 124 7.80 -9.45 11.66
C SER A 124 8.38 -10.82 11.35
N SER A 125 7.52 -11.72 10.84
CA SER A 125 7.95 -13.02 10.32
C SER A 125 8.93 -12.85 9.16
N ILE A 126 9.99 -13.66 9.13
CA ILE A 126 10.96 -13.73 8.03
C ILE A 126 10.22 -14.00 6.70
N ILE A 127 9.19 -14.85 6.73
CA ILE A 127 8.37 -15.16 5.56
C ILE A 127 7.57 -13.93 5.12
N GLY A 128 6.96 -13.20 6.07
CA GLY A 128 6.21 -11.97 5.75
C GLY A 128 7.10 -10.90 5.14
N GLN A 129 8.33 -10.76 5.65
CA GLN A 129 9.31 -9.84 5.08
C GLN A 129 9.74 -10.26 3.66
N LEU A 130 9.96 -11.56 3.45
CA LEU A 130 10.33 -12.10 2.13
C LEU A 130 9.21 -11.89 1.11
N GLU A 131 7.96 -12.24 1.45
CA GLU A 131 6.80 -12.03 0.56
C GLU A 131 6.61 -10.55 0.24
N PHE A 132 6.75 -9.67 1.22
CA PHE A 132 6.71 -8.22 1.01
C PHE A 132 7.79 -7.74 0.03
N LEU A 133 9.04 -8.21 0.18
CA LEU A 133 10.14 -7.84 -0.72
C LEU A 133 9.92 -8.36 -2.15
N VAL A 134 9.43 -9.58 -2.29
CA VAL A 134 9.06 -10.16 -3.59
C VAL A 134 7.94 -9.33 -4.23
N GLY A 135 6.89 -9.01 -3.47
CA GLY A 135 5.81 -8.14 -3.94
C GLY A 135 6.29 -6.76 -4.36
N LEU A 136 7.19 -6.17 -3.58
CA LEU A 136 7.80 -4.88 -3.89
C LEU A 136 8.64 -4.93 -5.18
N TRP A 137 9.36 -6.02 -5.41
CA TRP A 137 10.13 -6.23 -6.65
C TRP A 137 9.20 -6.29 -7.86
N PHE A 138 8.11 -7.06 -7.79
CA PHE A 138 7.10 -7.12 -8.85
C PHE A 138 6.40 -5.77 -9.05
N TYR A 139 6.09 -5.06 -7.97
CA TYR A 139 5.51 -3.71 -8.04
C TYR A 139 6.40 -2.76 -8.88
N TYR A 140 7.73 -2.79 -8.68
CA TYR A 140 8.66 -2.02 -9.50
C TYR A 140 8.75 -2.54 -10.93
N HIS A 141 8.71 -3.86 -11.12
CA HIS A 141 8.77 -4.47 -12.44
C HIS A 141 7.57 -4.08 -13.32
N TRP A 142 6.40 -3.95 -12.74
CA TRP A 142 5.18 -3.49 -13.44
C TRP A 142 5.05 -1.97 -13.51
N ASN A 143 6.09 -1.21 -13.19
CA ASN A 143 6.06 0.24 -13.13
C ASN A 143 4.99 0.82 -12.21
N GLY A 144 4.63 0.13 -11.13
CA GLY A 144 3.62 0.56 -10.18
C GLY A 144 3.88 1.95 -9.59
N HIS A 145 5.15 2.30 -9.39
CA HIS A 145 5.55 3.65 -8.96
C HIS A 145 5.19 4.73 -9.99
N LEU A 146 5.26 4.44 -11.29
CA LEU A 146 4.84 5.36 -12.34
C LEU A 146 3.31 5.47 -12.42
N LEU A 147 2.60 4.35 -12.26
CA LEU A 147 1.14 4.33 -12.19
C LEU A 147 0.62 5.19 -11.02
N MET A 148 1.32 5.21 -9.89
CA MET A 148 0.97 6.08 -8.76
C MET A 148 1.11 7.57 -9.10
N ILE A 149 2.17 7.94 -9.78
CA ILE A 149 2.37 9.33 -10.23
C ILE A 149 1.27 9.71 -11.24
N GLN A 150 0.95 8.82 -12.17
CA GLN A 150 -0.15 9.00 -13.14
C GLN A 150 -1.50 9.13 -12.42
N ALA A 151 -1.77 8.32 -11.39
CA ALA A 151 -2.98 8.41 -10.59
C ALA A 151 -3.13 9.78 -9.91
N VAL A 152 -2.03 10.35 -9.36
CA VAL A 152 -2.08 11.72 -8.85
C VAL A 152 -2.36 12.73 -9.94
N MET A 153 -1.73 12.60 -11.11
CA MET A 153 -1.99 13.50 -12.25
C MET A 153 -3.45 13.42 -12.71
N GLU A 154 -4.00 12.21 -12.80
CA GLU A 154 -5.41 12.03 -13.16
C GLU A 154 -6.35 12.56 -12.07
N SER A 155 -5.99 12.37 -10.78
CA SER A 155 -6.75 12.94 -9.68
C SER A 155 -6.82 14.47 -9.71
N VAL A 156 -5.82 15.15 -10.30
CA VAL A 156 -5.86 16.62 -10.51
C VAL A 156 -6.88 16.99 -11.56
N ARG A 157 -7.08 16.16 -12.59
CA ARG A 157 -8.11 16.40 -13.63
C ARG A 157 -9.51 16.17 -13.09
N LEU A 158 -9.69 15.11 -12.29
CA LEU A 158 -10.98 14.71 -11.71
C LEU A 158 -11.38 15.61 -10.53
N ALA A 159 -10.44 15.92 -9.67
CA ALA A 159 -10.60 16.82 -8.53
C ALA A 159 -9.57 17.97 -8.61
N PRO A 160 -9.89 19.05 -9.32
CA PRO A 160 -8.99 20.18 -9.49
C PRO A 160 -8.50 20.74 -8.17
N VAL A 161 -7.20 21.08 -8.14
CA VAL A 161 -6.54 21.60 -6.96
C VAL A 161 -7.22 22.90 -6.52
N GLY A 162 -7.50 23.01 -5.22
CA GLY A 162 -8.06 24.23 -4.63
C GLY A 162 -9.58 24.39 -4.78
N ARG A 163 -10.31 23.43 -5.33
CA ARG A 163 -11.77 23.46 -5.38
C ARG A 163 -12.34 22.78 -4.12
N LEU A 164 -13.15 23.51 -3.35
CA LEU A 164 -13.91 22.92 -2.25
C LEU A 164 -15.01 22.03 -2.83
N LEU A 165 -14.81 20.74 -2.82
CA LEU A 165 -15.83 19.76 -3.13
C LEU A 165 -16.27 19.09 -1.82
N PRO A 166 -17.56 18.75 -1.67
CA PRO A 166 -18.01 18.02 -0.49
C PRO A 166 -17.23 16.68 -0.41
N PHE A 167 -16.89 16.25 0.81
CA PHE A 167 -16.38 14.90 1.02
C PHE A 167 -17.42 13.91 0.49
N PRO A 168 -17.02 12.89 -0.31
CA PRO A 168 -17.95 11.89 -0.76
C PRO A 168 -18.55 11.20 0.46
N PRO A 169 -19.87 10.97 0.48
CA PRO A 169 -20.54 10.26 1.58
C PRO A 169 -20.05 8.81 1.72
N ASP A 170 -19.37 8.28 0.71
CA ASP A 170 -18.98 6.88 0.58
C ASP A 170 -17.61 6.54 1.19
N LEU A 171 -17.15 7.30 2.20
CA LEU A 171 -16.06 6.85 3.10
C LEU A 171 -16.37 5.49 3.77
N ILE A 172 -17.60 4.99 3.63
CA ILE A 172 -18.05 3.65 4.03
C ILE A 172 -17.29 2.55 3.27
N GLU A 173 -16.72 2.84 2.10
CA GLU A 173 -15.98 1.87 1.28
C GLU A 173 -14.59 1.52 1.84
N VAL A 174 -14.04 2.25 2.80
CA VAL A 174 -12.79 1.85 3.48
C VAL A 174 -12.94 0.45 4.11
N GLY A 175 -14.15 0.10 4.59
CA GLY A 175 -14.45 -1.22 5.10
C GLY A 175 -14.34 -2.32 4.03
N THR A 176 -14.76 -2.04 2.81
CA THR A 176 -14.66 -2.98 1.68
C THR A 176 -13.21 -3.18 1.24
N TRP A 177 -12.40 -2.13 1.23
CA TRP A 177 -10.96 -2.24 0.92
C TRP A 177 -10.20 -3.09 1.92
N LEU A 178 -10.49 -2.92 3.21
CA LEU A 178 -9.92 -3.77 4.25
C LEU A 178 -10.41 -5.22 4.12
N GLN A 179 -11.68 -5.43 3.80
CA GLN A 179 -12.21 -6.77 3.52
C GLN A 179 -11.48 -7.42 2.34
N ASP A 180 -11.30 -6.70 1.24
CA ASP A 180 -10.58 -7.20 0.05
C ASP A 180 -9.12 -7.53 0.36
N LEU A 181 -8.45 -6.71 1.20
CA LEU A 181 -7.11 -6.99 1.70
C LEU A 181 -7.06 -8.33 2.44
N PHE A 182 -7.98 -8.54 3.40
CA PHE A 182 -8.03 -9.79 4.16
C PHE A 182 -8.37 -10.99 3.28
N ILE A 183 -9.30 -10.83 2.33
CA ILE A 183 -9.63 -11.89 1.36
C ILE A 183 -8.41 -12.24 0.52
N LEU A 184 -7.65 -11.26 0.05
CA LEU A 184 -6.42 -11.49 -0.71
C LEU A 184 -5.37 -12.21 0.14
N ALA A 185 -5.11 -11.73 1.37
CA ALA A 185 -4.20 -12.38 2.29
C ALA A 185 -4.59 -13.84 2.57
N MET A 186 -5.87 -14.10 2.79
CA MET A 186 -6.38 -15.47 3.00
C MET A 186 -6.22 -16.35 1.76
N ARG A 187 -6.48 -15.83 0.57
CA ARG A 187 -6.27 -16.59 -0.69
C ARG A 187 -4.82 -17.02 -0.86
N ILE A 188 -3.88 -16.17 -0.49
CA ILE A 188 -2.44 -16.46 -0.54
C ILE A 188 -2.06 -17.47 0.55
N THR A 189 -2.59 -17.32 1.77
CA THR A 189 -2.26 -18.17 2.92
C THR A 189 -2.88 -19.59 2.81
N LEU A 190 -4.03 -19.74 2.17
CA LEU A 190 -4.82 -20.96 2.18
C LEU A 190 -4.05 -22.21 1.70
N PRO A 191 -3.30 -22.19 0.59
CA PRO A 191 -2.52 -23.34 0.14
C PRO A 191 -1.43 -23.74 1.14
N PHE A 192 -0.81 -22.78 1.81
CA PHE A 192 0.16 -23.05 2.89
C PHE A 192 -0.52 -23.70 4.07
N PHE A 193 -1.63 -23.12 4.52
CA PHE A 193 -2.39 -23.64 5.65
C PHE A 193 -2.82 -25.08 5.43
N CYS A 194 -3.39 -25.39 4.27
CA CYS A 194 -3.80 -26.75 3.92
C CYS A 194 -2.62 -27.72 3.92
N SER A 195 -1.49 -27.33 3.33
CA SER A 195 -0.31 -28.20 3.24
C SER A 195 0.33 -28.45 4.61
N LEU A 196 0.43 -27.40 5.45
CA LEU A 196 1.04 -27.50 6.78
C LEU A 196 0.15 -28.25 7.77
N VAL A 197 -1.18 -28.07 7.71
CA VAL A 197 -2.13 -28.86 8.52
C VAL A 197 -2.04 -30.34 8.13
N LEU A 198 -1.93 -30.67 6.84
CA LEU A 198 -1.74 -32.06 6.40
C LEU A 198 -0.43 -32.64 6.93
N ALA A 199 0.64 -31.84 6.95
CA ALA A 199 1.92 -32.24 7.55
C ALA A 199 1.78 -32.50 9.06
N ASP A 200 1.03 -31.64 9.80
CA ASP A 200 0.77 -31.84 11.23
C ASP A 200 -0.01 -33.12 11.51
N VAL A 201 -1.00 -33.43 10.70
CA VAL A 201 -1.73 -34.70 10.78
C VAL A 201 -0.78 -35.89 10.54
N GLY A 202 0.07 -35.82 9.51
CA GLY A 202 1.08 -36.84 9.22
C GLY A 202 2.07 -37.04 10.37
N LEU A 203 2.58 -35.94 10.93
CA LEU A 203 3.47 -35.97 12.10
C LEU A 203 2.76 -36.55 13.35
N GLY A 204 1.48 -36.25 13.53
CA GLY A 204 0.64 -36.84 14.59
C GLY A 204 0.52 -38.36 14.48
N PHE A 205 0.36 -38.90 13.25
CA PHE A 205 0.39 -40.34 13.01
C PHE A 205 1.76 -40.97 13.31
N LEU A 206 2.85 -40.31 12.89
CA LEU A 206 4.21 -40.73 13.20
C LEU A 206 4.46 -40.78 14.71
N ALA A 207 3.93 -39.81 15.45
CA ALA A 207 4.00 -39.78 16.92
C ALA A 207 3.41 -41.02 17.58
N ARG A 208 2.30 -41.51 17.01
CA ARG A 208 1.61 -42.68 17.53
C ARG A 208 2.35 -43.97 17.21
N THR A 209 2.99 -44.03 16.04
CA THR A 209 3.68 -45.25 15.57
C THR A 209 5.09 -45.39 16.14
N VAL A 210 5.79 -44.29 16.36
CA VAL A 210 7.16 -44.26 16.88
C VAL A 210 7.26 -43.33 18.07
N PRO A 211 6.78 -43.73 19.26
CA PRO A 211 6.67 -42.84 20.43
C PRO A 211 8.03 -42.38 21.01
N GLN A 212 9.12 -43.01 20.62
CA GLN A 212 10.47 -42.61 21.02
C GLN A 212 11.04 -41.44 20.24
N MET A 213 10.41 -41.02 19.13
CA MET A 213 10.85 -39.89 18.33
C MET A 213 10.36 -38.58 18.96
N ASN A 214 11.28 -37.64 19.10
CA ASN A 214 10.91 -36.29 19.52
C ASN A 214 10.34 -35.53 18.30
N ILE A 215 9.01 -35.47 18.19
CA ILE A 215 8.29 -34.85 17.09
C ILE A 215 8.56 -33.35 17.00
N PHE A 216 8.82 -32.67 18.14
CA PHE A 216 9.20 -31.27 18.12
C PHE A 216 10.51 -31.02 17.36
N VAL A 217 11.50 -31.92 17.52
CA VAL A 217 12.80 -31.78 16.85
C VAL A 217 12.70 -32.05 15.35
N LEU A 218 11.86 -32.99 14.93
CA LEU A 218 11.68 -33.35 13.52
C LEU A 218 10.61 -32.52 12.82
N GLY A 219 9.58 -32.10 13.53
CA GLY A 219 8.44 -31.40 12.96
C GLY A 219 8.80 -30.03 12.42
N LEU A 220 9.61 -29.26 13.15
CA LEU A 220 9.99 -27.91 12.73
C LEU A 220 10.78 -27.91 11.40
N PRO A 221 11.86 -28.67 11.21
CA PRO A 221 12.57 -28.74 9.92
C PRO A 221 11.69 -29.19 8.76
N ILE A 222 10.79 -30.16 8.99
CA ILE A 222 9.87 -30.67 7.96
C ILE A 222 8.88 -29.57 7.54
N LYS A 223 8.29 -28.85 8.50
CA LYS A 223 7.38 -27.75 8.22
C LYS A 223 8.07 -26.60 7.49
N VAL A 224 9.30 -26.27 7.88
CA VAL A 224 10.09 -25.25 7.20
C VAL A 224 10.36 -25.64 5.77
N ALA A 225 10.84 -26.88 5.52
CA ALA A 225 11.10 -27.37 4.17
C ALA A 225 9.83 -27.39 3.32
N LEU A 226 8.71 -27.87 3.88
CA LEU A 226 7.42 -27.89 3.22
C LEU A 226 6.91 -26.47 2.93
N GLY A 227 7.04 -25.55 3.88
CA GLY A 227 6.66 -24.15 3.72
C GLY A 227 7.39 -23.50 2.55
N PHE A 228 8.70 -23.71 2.41
CA PHE A 228 9.47 -23.17 1.28
C PHE A 228 9.10 -23.86 -0.04
N MET A 229 8.81 -25.16 -0.06
CA MET A 229 8.33 -25.85 -1.26
C MET A 229 6.97 -25.30 -1.72
N VAL A 230 6.04 -25.09 -0.79
CA VAL A 230 4.74 -24.52 -1.09
C VAL A 230 4.91 -23.06 -1.56
N LEU A 231 5.80 -22.28 -0.93
CA LEU A 231 6.11 -20.92 -1.36
C LEU A 231 6.55 -20.89 -2.82
N ALA A 232 7.51 -21.72 -3.19
CA ALA A 232 7.99 -21.82 -4.57
C ALA A 232 6.89 -22.21 -5.56
N ALA A 233 5.99 -23.11 -5.16
CA ALA A 233 4.89 -23.58 -6.00
C ALA A 233 3.76 -22.54 -6.16
N VAL A 234 3.49 -21.76 -5.11
CA VAL A 234 2.39 -20.79 -5.05
C VAL A 234 2.82 -19.41 -5.57
N LEU A 235 4.13 -19.13 -5.60
CA LEU A 235 4.67 -17.83 -6.02
C LEU A 235 4.09 -17.30 -7.35
N PRO A 236 3.98 -18.10 -8.44
CA PRO A 236 3.39 -17.61 -9.70
C PRO A 236 1.93 -17.18 -9.54
N LEU A 237 1.14 -17.96 -8.78
CA LEU A 237 -0.26 -17.62 -8.48
C LEU A 237 -0.36 -16.35 -7.64
N THR A 238 0.51 -16.18 -6.66
CA THR A 238 0.57 -14.99 -5.80
C THR A 238 0.86 -13.74 -6.62
N VAL A 239 1.81 -13.83 -7.56
CA VAL A 239 2.17 -12.73 -8.48
C VAL A 239 0.98 -12.31 -9.33
N ASP A 240 0.26 -13.26 -9.92
CA ASP A 240 -0.92 -12.99 -10.76
C ASP A 240 -2.06 -12.35 -9.95
N LEU A 241 -2.31 -12.86 -8.75
CA LEU A 241 -3.31 -12.30 -7.84
C LEU A 241 -2.99 -10.85 -7.45
N ILE A 242 -1.71 -10.55 -7.17
CA ILE A 242 -1.29 -9.19 -6.79
C ILE A 242 -1.42 -8.24 -7.97
N TYR A 243 -1.01 -8.65 -9.17
CA TYR A 243 -1.13 -7.84 -10.38
C TYR A 243 -2.57 -7.42 -10.63
N THR A 244 -3.48 -8.39 -10.65
CA THR A 244 -4.91 -8.16 -10.88
C THR A 244 -5.53 -7.25 -9.82
N GLN A 245 -5.15 -7.41 -8.56
CA GLN A 245 -5.67 -6.57 -7.48
C GLN A 245 -5.06 -5.17 -7.49
N PHE A 246 -3.80 -5.04 -7.88
CA PHE A 246 -3.13 -3.76 -7.95
C PHE A 246 -3.78 -2.85 -9.02
N GLU A 247 -4.03 -3.35 -10.23
CA GLU A 247 -4.77 -2.61 -11.26
C GLU A 247 -6.15 -2.19 -10.77
N ARG A 248 -6.90 -3.12 -10.21
CA ARG A 248 -8.26 -2.88 -9.70
C ARG A 248 -8.30 -1.81 -8.60
N TRP A 249 -7.34 -1.78 -7.69
CA TRP A 249 -7.33 -0.78 -6.62
C TRP A 249 -6.90 0.60 -7.10
N ILE A 250 -6.07 0.70 -8.13
CA ILE A 250 -5.77 1.98 -8.78
C ILE A 250 -7.02 2.52 -9.48
N GLU A 251 -7.72 1.70 -10.25
CA GLU A 251 -8.98 2.09 -10.89
C GLU A 251 -9.99 2.55 -9.83
N PHE A 252 -10.13 1.80 -8.76
CA PHE A 252 -11.04 2.12 -7.66
C PHE A 252 -10.66 3.43 -6.95
N ALA A 253 -9.36 3.69 -6.76
CA ALA A 253 -8.88 4.94 -6.20
C ALA A 253 -9.23 6.14 -7.07
N LEU A 254 -9.16 5.97 -8.39
CA LEU A 254 -9.55 6.99 -9.36
C LEU A 254 -11.07 7.15 -9.42
N GLU A 255 -11.84 6.06 -9.41
CA GLU A 255 -13.30 6.10 -9.37
C GLU A 255 -13.83 6.74 -8.08
N GLY A 256 -13.22 6.50 -6.94
CA GLY A 256 -13.54 7.16 -5.66
C GLY A 256 -13.29 8.67 -5.68
N VAL A 257 -12.46 9.16 -6.60
CA VAL A 257 -12.24 10.60 -6.84
C VAL A 257 -13.22 11.16 -7.87
N LEU A 258 -13.81 10.29 -8.75
CA LEU A 258 -14.77 10.68 -9.79
C LEU A 258 -16.04 11.39 -9.28
N PRO A 259 -16.69 10.98 -8.16
CA PRO A 259 -17.87 11.67 -7.64
C PRO A 259 -17.60 13.14 -7.29
N TRP A 260 -16.34 13.50 -7.13
CA TRP A 260 -15.90 14.86 -6.82
C TRP A 260 -15.91 15.78 -8.04
N SER A 261 -15.91 15.22 -9.26
CA SER A 261 -15.99 15.99 -10.51
C SER A 261 -17.43 16.25 -10.95
N ALA A 262 -18.38 15.43 -10.53
CA ALA A 262 -19.78 15.46 -10.96
C ALA A 262 -20.71 16.32 -10.08
N ALA A 263 -20.20 16.91 -8.98
CA ALA A 263 -20.99 17.85 -8.19
C ALA A 263 -21.13 19.18 -8.95
N PRO A 264 -22.37 19.68 -9.17
CA PRO A 264 -22.66 20.89 -9.92
C PRO A 264 -22.09 22.17 -9.29
#